data_85cb930a16ebb39ca36194f26d894648
#
_entry.id   85cb930a16ebb39ca36194f26d894648
#
_cell.length_a   1.000
_cell.length_b   1.000
_cell.length_c   1.000
_cell.angle_alpha   90.00
_cell.angle_beta   90.00
_cell.angle_gamma   90.00
#
_symmetry.space_group_name_H-M   'P 1'
#
loop_
_entity.id
_entity.type
_entity.pdbx_description
1 polymer ?
#
loop_
_entity_poly.entity_id
_entity_poly.type
_entity_poly.pdbx_seq_one_letter_code
_entity_poly.pdbx_strand_id
1 'polypeptide(L)'
;MSEAILNNFKRLKSMNLSIDITRGKPSSDQLDLSNELLSSSVSATSNTGADLRNYGETFGITEARELGADLFSAPLENIIAGEQSSLLLTYQTILANFLFAEPIPWKDLKNPKFICPVPGFDRHFMMLNDFGIDVV
;
A
#
# COMPACT_ATOMS: atom_id res chain seq x y z
N MET A 1 -3.71 -40.68 -3.68
CA MET A 1 -2.89 -39.63 -4.31
C MET A 1 -2.50 -40.12 -5.69
N SER A 2 -2.72 -39.37 -6.78
CA SER A 2 -2.42 -39.87 -8.13
C SER A 2 -0.91 -40.05 -8.29
N GLU A 3 -0.53 -41.06 -9.05
CA GLU A 3 0.89 -41.37 -9.36
C GLU A 3 1.62 -40.17 -9.99
N ALA A 4 0.92 -39.40 -10.80
CA ALA A 4 1.43 -38.16 -11.40
C ALA A 4 1.83 -37.11 -10.36
N ILE A 5 1.04 -36.93 -9.28
CA ILE A 5 1.35 -35.99 -8.18
C ILE A 5 2.60 -36.46 -7.44
N LEU A 6 2.70 -37.76 -7.15
CA LEU A 6 3.87 -38.31 -6.46
C LEU A 6 5.15 -38.17 -7.28
N ASN A 7 5.08 -38.39 -8.59
CA ASN A 7 6.22 -38.22 -9.50
C ASN A 7 6.66 -36.75 -9.59
N ASN A 8 5.72 -35.82 -9.68
CA ASN A 8 6.03 -34.39 -9.65
C ASN A 8 6.68 -33.97 -8.33
N PHE A 9 6.16 -34.45 -7.19
CA PHE A 9 6.77 -34.19 -5.89
C PHE A 9 8.22 -34.69 -5.82
N LYS A 10 8.48 -35.93 -6.26
CA LYS A 10 9.84 -36.50 -6.28
C LYS A 10 10.77 -35.67 -7.17
N ARG A 11 10.29 -35.26 -8.36
CA ARG A 11 11.06 -34.41 -9.28
C ARG A 11 11.42 -33.05 -8.65
N LEU A 12 10.43 -32.35 -8.07
CA LEU A 12 10.68 -31.07 -7.41
C LEU A 12 11.64 -31.20 -6.21
N LYS A 13 11.48 -32.26 -5.43
CA LYS A 13 12.36 -32.55 -4.30
C LYS A 13 13.81 -32.81 -4.75
N SER A 14 14.02 -33.50 -5.88
CA SER A 14 15.36 -33.75 -6.41
C SER A 14 16.07 -32.52 -6.97
N MET A 15 15.33 -31.44 -7.25
CA MET A 15 15.90 -30.19 -7.76
C MET A 15 16.57 -29.35 -6.67
N ASN A 16 16.46 -29.72 -5.39
CA ASN A 16 17.03 -29.02 -4.23
C ASN A 16 16.76 -27.51 -4.27
N LEU A 17 15.52 -27.12 -4.61
CA LEU A 17 15.13 -25.72 -4.73
C LEU A 17 15.23 -25.01 -3.38
N SER A 18 15.91 -23.86 -3.35
CA SER A 18 15.93 -22.94 -2.21
C SER A 18 15.08 -21.73 -2.52
N ILE A 19 13.74 -21.89 -2.39
CA ILE A 19 12.77 -20.85 -2.69
C ILE A 19 12.11 -20.42 -1.40
N ASP A 20 12.26 -19.15 -1.04
CA ASP A 20 11.55 -18.54 0.09
C ASP A 20 10.21 -17.98 -0.39
N ILE A 21 9.11 -18.57 0.08
CA ILE A 21 7.74 -18.14 -0.19
C ILE A 21 7.08 -17.49 1.04
N THR A 22 7.84 -17.22 2.10
CA THR A 22 7.32 -16.65 3.34
C THR A 22 6.96 -15.17 3.20
N ARG A 23 7.49 -14.50 2.18
CA ARG A 23 7.17 -13.11 1.86
C ARG A 23 7.01 -12.89 0.37
N GLY A 24 5.93 -12.19 -0.01
CA GLY A 24 5.75 -11.66 -1.35
C GLY A 24 6.62 -10.40 -1.55
N LYS A 25 7.81 -10.57 -2.12
CA LYS A 25 8.71 -9.46 -2.47
C LYS A 25 9.25 -9.64 -3.89
N PRO A 26 9.56 -8.55 -4.61
CA PRO A 26 10.18 -8.62 -5.92
C PRO A 26 11.52 -9.37 -5.87
N SER A 27 11.85 -10.09 -6.95
CA SER A 27 13.19 -10.66 -7.15
C SER A 27 14.22 -9.57 -7.45
N SER A 28 15.51 -9.89 -7.32
CA SER A 28 16.59 -8.95 -7.68
C SER A 28 16.47 -8.45 -9.11
N ASP A 29 16.19 -9.34 -10.06
CA ASP A 29 16.04 -8.99 -11.48
C ASP A 29 14.88 -7.99 -11.73
N GLN A 30 13.80 -8.10 -10.94
CA GLN A 30 12.70 -7.13 -10.99
C GLN A 30 13.08 -5.78 -10.40
N LEU A 31 13.87 -5.78 -9.32
CA LEU A 31 14.37 -4.56 -8.70
C LEU A 31 15.39 -3.84 -9.58
N ASP A 32 16.18 -4.59 -10.36
CA ASP A 32 17.19 -4.04 -11.28
C ASP A 32 16.56 -3.17 -12.36
N LEU A 33 15.29 -3.37 -12.71
CA LEU A 33 14.56 -2.49 -13.63
C LEU A 33 14.45 -1.04 -13.12
N SER A 34 14.59 -0.82 -11.83
CA SER A 34 14.48 0.49 -11.19
C SER A 34 15.83 1.11 -10.81
N ASN A 35 16.96 0.46 -11.13
CA ASN A 35 18.28 0.90 -10.68
C ASN A 35 18.65 2.31 -11.18
N GLU A 36 18.16 2.73 -12.36
CA GLU A 36 18.40 4.07 -12.87
C GLU A 36 17.82 5.17 -11.95
N LEU A 37 16.72 4.88 -11.21
CA LEU A 37 16.14 5.81 -10.26
C LEU A 37 17.11 6.15 -9.11
N LEU A 38 17.99 5.22 -8.74
CA LEU A 38 18.97 5.42 -7.66
C LEU A 38 20.05 6.43 -8.02
N SER A 39 20.29 6.64 -9.31
CA SER A 39 21.26 7.61 -9.83
C SER A 39 20.61 8.91 -10.31
N SER A 40 19.30 9.00 -10.28
CA SER A 40 18.55 10.21 -10.68
C SER A 40 18.75 11.31 -9.64
N SER A 41 19.03 12.52 -10.12
CA SER A 41 19.05 13.71 -9.26
C SER A 41 17.62 14.21 -9.03
N VAL A 42 17.27 14.43 -7.78
CA VAL A 42 16.01 15.09 -7.43
C VAL A 42 16.24 16.60 -7.42
N SER A 43 15.34 17.37 -8.04
CA SER A 43 15.38 18.84 -7.96
C SER A 43 15.23 19.30 -6.50
N ALA A 44 15.93 20.36 -6.13
CA ALA A 44 15.70 21.01 -4.84
C ALA A 44 14.44 21.89 -4.83
N THR A 45 13.83 22.11 -5.99
CA THR A 45 12.69 23.00 -6.17
C THR A 45 11.61 22.29 -6.97
N SER A 46 10.36 22.40 -6.54
CA SER A 46 9.20 21.91 -7.27
C SER A 46 8.91 22.76 -8.51
N ASN A 47 8.04 22.28 -9.40
CA ASN A 47 7.55 23.02 -10.55
C ASN A 47 6.79 24.30 -10.15
N THR A 48 6.25 24.34 -8.94
CA THR A 48 5.57 25.52 -8.36
C THR A 48 6.54 26.52 -7.72
N GLY A 49 7.85 26.19 -7.66
CA GLY A 49 8.88 27.02 -7.06
C GLY A 49 9.11 26.81 -5.56
N ALA A 50 8.46 25.82 -4.95
CA ALA A 50 8.66 25.50 -3.53
C ALA A 50 10.02 24.82 -3.31
N ASP A 51 10.75 25.20 -2.27
CA ASP A 51 12.00 24.56 -1.87
C ASP A 51 11.70 23.22 -1.16
N LEU A 52 12.01 22.12 -1.84
CA LEU A 52 11.71 20.75 -1.37
C LEU A 52 12.58 20.31 -0.18
N ARG A 53 13.54 21.11 0.23
CA ARG A 53 14.37 20.86 1.41
C ARG A 53 13.76 21.46 2.68
N ASN A 54 12.65 22.18 2.55
CA ASN A 54 11.92 22.82 3.65
C ASN A 54 10.67 21.98 4.03
N TYR A 55 9.79 22.54 4.84
CA TYR A 55 8.53 21.90 5.18
C TYR A 55 7.71 21.57 3.93
N GLY A 56 7.14 20.34 3.90
CA GLY A 56 6.32 19.89 2.79
C GLY A 56 4.96 20.59 2.71
N GLU A 57 4.32 20.45 1.56
CA GLU A 57 2.94 20.88 1.34
C GLU A 57 1.97 19.91 2.02
N THR A 58 0.84 20.40 2.53
CA THR A 58 -0.15 19.60 3.28
C THR A 58 -0.65 18.36 2.53
N PHE A 59 -0.82 18.47 1.22
CA PHE A 59 -1.31 17.38 0.36
C PHE A 59 -0.20 16.70 -0.44
N GLY A 60 1.05 17.08 -0.23
CA GLY A 60 2.19 16.69 -1.03
C GLY A 60 2.41 17.57 -2.26
N ILE A 61 3.60 17.48 -2.84
CA ILE A 61 3.96 18.30 -4.01
C ILE A 61 3.10 17.95 -5.22
N THR A 62 2.85 18.95 -6.06
CA THR A 62 1.98 18.82 -7.23
C THR A 62 2.42 17.67 -8.13
N GLU A 63 3.70 17.53 -8.43
CA GLU A 63 4.23 16.48 -9.30
C GLU A 63 3.96 15.07 -8.78
N ALA A 64 4.05 14.84 -7.46
CA ALA A 64 3.73 13.55 -6.86
C ALA A 64 2.22 13.26 -6.91
N ARG A 65 1.40 14.30 -6.75
CA ARG A 65 -0.05 14.19 -6.86
C ARG A 65 -0.49 13.95 -8.30
N GLU A 66 0.13 14.60 -9.29
CA GLU A 66 -0.10 14.38 -10.72
C GLU A 66 0.22 12.93 -11.10
N LEU A 67 1.39 12.41 -10.65
CA LEU A 67 1.74 11.00 -10.84
C LEU A 67 0.69 10.07 -10.22
N GLY A 68 0.22 10.38 -9.02
CA GLY A 68 -0.86 9.62 -8.37
C GLY A 68 -2.17 9.69 -9.14
N ALA A 69 -2.53 10.85 -9.67
CA ALA A 69 -3.73 11.05 -10.48
C ALA A 69 -3.71 10.18 -11.75
N ASP A 70 -2.58 10.13 -12.43
CA ASP A 70 -2.37 9.28 -13.61
C ASP A 70 -2.44 7.79 -13.25
N LEU A 71 -1.76 7.37 -12.19
CA LEU A 71 -1.72 5.96 -11.77
C LEU A 71 -3.10 5.43 -11.34
N PHE A 72 -3.90 6.25 -10.67
CA PHE A 72 -5.21 5.86 -10.16
C PHE A 72 -6.37 6.27 -11.06
N SER A 73 -6.10 6.97 -12.16
CA SER A 73 -7.14 7.56 -13.04
C SER A 73 -8.16 8.37 -12.23
N ALA A 74 -7.66 9.19 -11.29
CA ALA A 74 -8.45 9.98 -10.36
C ALA A 74 -8.18 11.49 -10.55
N PRO A 75 -9.14 12.37 -10.23
CA PRO A 75 -8.93 13.82 -10.24
C PRO A 75 -7.81 14.22 -9.26
N LEU A 76 -7.01 15.21 -9.62
CA LEU A 76 -5.87 15.70 -8.82
C LEU A 76 -6.29 16.14 -7.41
N GLU A 77 -7.45 16.75 -7.28
CA GLU A 77 -8.00 17.19 -6.00
C GLU A 77 -8.31 16.04 -5.03
N ASN A 78 -8.44 14.81 -5.54
CA ASN A 78 -8.67 13.61 -4.74
C ASN A 78 -7.38 12.87 -4.37
N ILE A 79 -6.21 13.42 -4.74
CA ILE A 79 -4.91 12.80 -4.48
C ILE A 79 -4.19 13.52 -3.35
N ILE A 80 -3.75 12.74 -2.38
CA ILE A 80 -2.81 13.16 -1.33
C ILE A 80 -1.55 12.30 -1.49
N ALA A 81 -0.41 12.94 -1.68
CA ALA A 81 0.88 12.27 -1.68
C ALA A 81 1.47 12.33 -0.27
N GLY A 82 1.45 11.21 0.40
CA GLY A 82 1.90 11.11 1.79
C GLY A 82 3.13 10.24 1.94
N GLU A 83 3.19 9.53 3.05
CA GLU A 83 4.28 8.68 3.46
C GLU A 83 4.61 7.51 2.52
N GLN A 84 5.76 6.89 2.76
CA GLN A 84 6.22 5.69 2.08
C GLN A 84 5.53 4.39 2.54
N SER A 85 4.83 4.41 3.67
CA SER A 85 4.15 3.24 4.22
C SER A 85 2.66 3.25 3.88
N SER A 86 2.24 2.44 2.91
CA SER A 86 0.82 2.27 2.57
C SER A 86 -0.02 1.80 3.76
N LEU A 87 0.57 0.97 4.64
CA LEU A 87 -0.12 0.50 5.85
C LEU A 87 -0.40 1.67 6.82
N LEU A 88 0.56 2.58 6.99
CA LEU A 88 0.37 3.75 7.85
C LEU A 88 -0.63 4.73 7.24
N LEU A 89 -0.59 4.95 5.93
CA LEU A 89 -1.61 5.76 5.23
C LEU A 89 -3.01 5.19 5.40
N THR A 90 -3.15 3.87 5.29
CA THR A 90 -4.42 3.17 5.55
C THR A 90 -4.88 3.39 6.99
N TYR A 91 -3.98 3.23 7.96
CA TYR A 91 -4.27 3.48 9.37
C TYR A 91 -4.72 4.91 9.62
N GLN A 92 -4.00 5.90 9.09
CA GLN A 92 -4.35 7.32 9.23
C GLN A 92 -5.72 7.63 8.62
N THR A 93 -6.02 7.04 7.46
CA THR A 93 -7.32 7.22 6.79
C THR A 93 -8.46 6.63 7.64
N ILE A 94 -8.27 5.42 8.18
CA ILE A 94 -9.26 4.78 9.07
C ILE A 94 -9.43 5.63 10.34
N LEU A 95 -8.33 6.04 10.97
CA LEU A 95 -8.35 6.86 12.19
C LEU A 95 -9.07 8.20 11.96
N ALA A 96 -8.80 8.87 10.84
CA ALA A 96 -9.45 10.12 10.51
C ALA A 96 -10.97 9.94 10.35
N ASN A 97 -11.41 8.91 9.66
CA ASN A 97 -12.84 8.62 9.55
C ASN A 97 -13.46 8.15 10.88
N PHE A 98 -12.71 7.39 11.67
CA PHE A 98 -13.18 6.93 12.97
C PHE A 98 -13.44 8.10 13.91
N LEU A 99 -12.60 9.14 13.87
CA LEU A 99 -12.71 10.29 14.76
C LEU A 99 -13.53 11.45 14.19
N PHE A 100 -13.49 11.69 12.88
CA PHE A 100 -13.91 12.95 12.27
C PHE A 100 -14.80 12.82 11.03
N ALA A 101 -15.22 11.61 10.65
CA ALA A 101 -16.09 11.46 9.48
C ALA A 101 -17.40 12.26 9.66
N GLU A 102 -17.87 12.88 8.61
CA GLU A 102 -19.16 13.54 8.55
C GLU A 102 -20.17 12.72 7.75
N PRO A 103 -21.45 12.76 8.09
CA PRO A 103 -22.07 13.55 9.16
C PRO A 103 -21.92 12.94 10.56
N ILE A 104 -21.43 11.71 10.67
CA ILE A 104 -21.27 10.99 11.94
C ILE A 104 -19.91 10.27 11.93
N PRO A 105 -19.01 10.54 12.91
CA PRO A 105 -17.79 9.77 13.10
C PRO A 105 -18.07 8.27 13.25
N TRP A 106 -17.21 7.42 12.68
CA TRP A 106 -17.45 5.97 12.74
C TRP A 106 -17.51 5.41 14.17
N LYS A 107 -16.79 6.00 15.11
CA LYS A 107 -16.85 5.63 16.53
C LYS A 107 -18.25 5.78 17.16
N ASP A 108 -19.10 6.63 16.58
CA ASP A 108 -20.45 6.91 17.08
C ASP A 108 -21.52 6.09 16.31
N LEU A 109 -21.12 5.32 15.31
CA LEU A 109 -22.01 4.43 14.59
C LEU A 109 -22.33 3.18 15.43
N LYS A 110 -23.58 2.75 15.37
CA LYS A 110 -24.01 1.51 16.01
C LYS A 110 -23.63 0.32 15.11
N ASN A 111 -22.71 -0.54 15.57
CA ASN A 111 -22.25 -1.73 14.88
C ASN A 111 -21.70 -1.44 13.45
N PRO A 112 -20.66 -0.58 13.32
CA PRO A 112 -20.05 -0.32 12.03
C PRO A 112 -19.46 -1.61 11.44
N LYS A 113 -19.59 -1.77 10.11
CA LYS A 113 -19.05 -2.92 9.39
C LYS A 113 -18.17 -2.44 8.25
N PHE A 114 -17.08 -3.17 8.03
CA PHE A 114 -16.16 -2.89 6.94
C PHE A 114 -16.01 -4.12 6.04
N ILE A 115 -16.18 -3.92 4.72
CA ILE A 115 -16.05 -5.01 3.75
C ILE A 115 -14.56 -5.19 3.42
N CYS A 116 -14.03 -6.38 3.67
CA CYS A 116 -12.65 -6.74 3.39
C CYS A 116 -12.60 -7.89 2.37
N PRO A 117 -12.28 -7.62 1.10
CA PRO A 117 -12.14 -8.68 0.11
C PRO A 117 -11.05 -9.69 0.49
N VAL A 118 -11.36 -10.98 0.34
CA VAL A 118 -10.39 -12.07 0.56
C VAL A 118 -10.12 -12.82 -0.75
N PRO A 119 -8.88 -13.24 -1.00
CA PRO A 119 -7.72 -13.12 -0.13
C PRO A 119 -7.20 -11.68 -0.06
N GLY A 120 -6.74 -11.24 1.13
CA GLY A 120 -6.23 -9.90 1.39
C GLY A 120 -5.13 -9.88 2.44
N PHE A 121 -4.52 -8.71 2.66
CA PHE A 121 -3.48 -8.56 3.66
C PHE A 121 -4.10 -8.47 5.06
N ASP A 122 -3.82 -9.43 5.91
CA ASP A 122 -4.46 -9.62 7.22
C ASP A 122 -4.30 -8.42 8.18
N ARG A 123 -3.22 -7.65 8.03
CA ARG A 123 -2.97 -6.45 8.87
C ARG A 123 -4.06 -5.40 8.72
N HIS A 124 -4.63 -5.25 7.53
CA HIS A 124 -5.74 -4.34 7.30
C HIS A 124 -6.99 -4.79 8.08
N PHE A 125 -7.25 -6.09 8.15
CA PHE A 125 -8.40 -6.64 8.87
C PHE A 125 -8.23 -6.51 10.39
N MET A 126 -7.04 -6.83 10.90
CA MET A 126 -6.73 -6.71 12.34
C MET A 126 -6.87 -5.26 12.83
N MET A 127 -6.38 -4.30 12.04
CA MET A 127 -6.48 -2.88 12.34
C MET A 127 -7.93 -2.44 12.56
N LEU A 128 -8.86 -2.90 11.72
CA LEU A 128 -10.28 -2.57 11.86
C LEU A 128 -10.88 -3.16 13.12
N ASN A 129 -10.52 -4.40 13.45
CA ASN A 129 -10.95 -5.04 14.69
C ASN A 129 -10.46 -4.29 15.94
N ASP A 130 -9.24 -3.74 15.91
CA ASP A 130 -8.68 -2.94 17.00
C ASP A 130 -9.48 -1.64 17.23
N PHE A 131 -10.12 -1.11 16.19
CA PHE A 131 -11.07 -0.01 16.30
C PHE A 131 -12.49 -0.44 16.69
N GLY A 132 -12.74 -1.73 16.91
CA GLY A 132 -14.06 -2.26 17.23
C GLY A 132 -15.03 -2.25 16.04
N ILE A 133 -14.49 -2.28 14.81
CA ILE A 133 -15.26 -2.34 13.57
C ILE A 133 -15.32 -3.79 13.11
N ASP A 134 -16.54 -4.31 12.91
CA ASP A 134 -16.74 -5.67 12.40
C ASP A 134 -16.27 -5.77 10.94
N VAL A 135 -15.44 -6.79 10.67
CA VAL A 135 -14.97 -7.11 9.32
C VAL A 135 -15.87 -8.16 8.68
N VAL A 136 -16.34 -7.93 7.47
CA VAL A 136 -17.22 -8.83 6.71
C VAL A 136 -16.69 -9.05 5.29
#